data_26fafb33c83c64d1c827be37c84af349
#
_entry.id   26fafb33c83c64d1c827be37c84af349
#
_cell.length_a   1.000
_cell.length_b   1.000
_cell.length_c   1.000
_cell.angle_alpha   90.00
_cell.angle_beta   90.00
_cell.angle_gamma   90.00
#
_symmetry.space_group_name_H-M   'P 1'
#
loop_
_entity.id
_entity.type
_entity.pdbx_description
1 polymer ?
#
loop_
_entity_poly.entity_id
_entity_poly.type
_entity_poly.pdbx_seq_one_letter_code
_entity_poly.pdbx_strand_id
1 'polypeptide(L)'
;TKVKPGLENGYLTLFATIENPAPVLMSQLKMNAFVTKKGKSEKIRELSKQISVAPRSQFELPISWNDEALKKGLYELTIQLEDQNGKKWTLKKAFEIKGEDEKLNDEAVKVTRPASNILLYLVIGSCILIILALIIYILKLRQNKS
;
A
#
# COMPACT_ATOMS: atom_id res chain seq x y z
N THR A 1 -4.47 -12.91 -19.45
CA THR A 1 -4.21 -12.27 -18.15
C THR A 1 -5.24 -12.75 -17.14
N LYS A 2 -4.77 -13.28 -16.01
CA LYS A 2 -5.60 -13.57 -14.83
C LYS A 2 -5.26 -12.55 -13.75
N VAL A 3 -6.24 -12.17 -12.94
CA VAL A 3 -6.04 -11.29 -11.77
C VAL A 3 -6.67 -11.98 -10.58
N LYS A 4 -5.92 -12.10 -9.49
CA LYS A 4 -6.41 -12.65 -8.23
C LYS A 4 -5.92 -11.76 -7.06
N PRO A 5 -6.74 -11.51 -6.06
CA PRO A 5 -6.28 -10.93 -4.81
C PRO A 5 -5.45 -11.95 -4.03
N GLY A 6 -4.51 -11.47 -3.23
CA GLY A 6 -3.68 -12.26 -2.35
C GLY A 6 -2.94 -11.37 -1.38
N LEU A 7 -2.08 -11.94 -0.55
CA LEU A 7 -1.24 -11.19 0.39
C LEU A 7 0.22 -11.23 -0.06
N GLU A 8 0.88 -10.08 -0.02
CA GLU A 8 2.32 -9.93 -0.17
C GLU A 8 2.83 -9.06 0.98
N ASN A 9 3.77 -9.58 1.75
CA ASN A 9 4.31 -8.90 2.95
C ASN A 9 3.23 -8.43 3.94
N GLY A 10 2.13 -9.17 4.03
CA GLY A 10 1.00 -8.84 4.91
C GLY A 10 0.03 -7.80 4.35
N TYR A 11 0.20 -7.32 3.12
CA TYR A 11 -0.72 -6.37 2.48
C TYR A 11 -1.52 -7.01 1.36
N LEU A 12 -2.77 -6.58 1.21
CA LEU A 12 -3.61 -7.00 0.09
C LEU A 12 -2.98 -6.54 -1.23
N THR A 13 -2.62 -7.51 -2.05
CA THR A 13 -1.92 -7.32 -3.32
C THR A 13 -2.71 -8.00 -4.42
N LEU A 14 -2.77 -7.37 -5.60
CA LEU A 14 -3.31 -8.00 -6.79
C LEU A 14 -2.20 -8.68 -7.57
N PHE A 15 -2.33 -9.96 -7.80
CA PHE A 15 -1.42 -10.72 -8.65
C PHE A 15 -1.99 -10.80 -10.06
N ALA A 16 -1.33 -10.13 -11.00
CA ALA A 16 -1.70 -10.14 -12.41
C ALA A 16 -0.78 -11.08 -13.19
N THR A 17 -1.33 -12.10 -13.82
CA THR A 17 -0.56 -12.98 -14.72
C THR A 17 -0.30 -12.25 -16.03
N ILE A 18 0.97 -12.02 -16.34
CA ILE A 18 1.46 -11.41 -17.59
C ILE A 18 2.17 -12.47 -18.41
N GLU A 19 1.89 -12.50 -19.70
CA GLU A 19 2.47 -13.44 -20.64
C GLU A 19 3.09 -12.68 -21.81
N ASN A 20 4.32 -13.07 -22.18
CA ASN A 20 4.99 -12.67 -23.41
C ASN A 20 5.13 -13.89 -24.32
N PRO A 21 4.22 -14.12 -25.28
CA PRO A 21 4.32 -15.24 -26.20
C PRO A 21 5.41 -15.05 -27.26
N ALA A 22 5.92 -13.84 -27.42
CA ALA A 22 6.94 -13.54 -28.44
C ALA A 22 8.31 -14.11 -28.04
N PRO A 23 9.15 -14.50 -29.01
CA PRO A 23 10.51 -15.00 -28.77
C PRO A 23 11.52 -13.87 -28.51
N VAL A 24 11.07 -12.69 -28.11
CA VAL A 24 11.89 -11.48 -27.93
C VAL A 24 11.73 -10.97 -26.50
N LEU A 25 12.84 -10.51 -25.91
CA LEU A 25 12.83 -9.81 -24.65
C LEU A 25 12.10 -8.45 -24.82
N MET A 26 11.09 -8.23 -24.02
CA MET A 26 10.45 -6.92 -23.90
C MET A 26 11.07 -6.18 -22.70
N SER A 27 12.08 -5.35 -22.98
CA SER A 27 12.80 -4.62 -21.94
C SER A 27 12.25 -3.21 -21.74
N GLN A 28 12.44 -2.68 -20.54
CA GLN A 28 12.16 -1.29 -20.18
C GLN A 28 10.73 -0.83 -20.54
N LEU A 29 9.75 -1.72 -20.40
CA LEU A 29 8.35 -1.37 -20.59
C LEU A 29 7.91 -0.41 -19.49
N LYS A 30 7.40 0.74 -19.87
CA LYS A 30 6.68 1.62 -18.97
C LYS A 30 5.34 0.98 -18.68
N MET A 31 5.09 0.64 -17.42
CA MET A 31 3.85 0.07 -16.97
C MET A 31 3.08 1.09 -16.14
N ASN A 32 1.82 1.29 -16.47
CA ASN A 32 0.86 1.99 -15.65
C ASN A 32 -0.31 1.07 -15.35
N ALA A 33 -0.48 0.71 -14.09
CA ALA A 33 -1.58 -0.12 -13.61
C ALA A 33 -2.51 0.72 -12.76
N PHE A 34 -3.81 0.64 -13.02
CA PHE A 34 -4.81 1.33 -12.19
C PHE A 34 -6.07 0.49 -12.00
N VAL A 35 -6.73 0.73 -10.89
CA VAL A 35 -7.98 0.08 -10.51
C VAL A 35 -9.10 1.08 -10.52
N THR A 36 -10.22 0.67 -11.09
CA THR A 36 -11.50 1.39 -11.05
C THR A 36 -12.58 0.50 -10.46
N LYS A 37 -13.66 1.07 -9.90
CA LYS A 37 -14.88 0.30 -9.65
C LYS A 37 -15.50 -0.10 -10.98
N LYS A 38 -16.03 -1.33 -11.07
CA LYS A 38 -16.72 -1.79 -12.27
C LYS A 38 -17.83 -0.81 -12.69
N GLY A 39 -17.75 -0.35 -13.94
CA GLY A 39 -18.70 0.62 -14.50
C GLY A 39 -18.44 2.09 -14.14
N LYS A 40 -17.32 2.40 -13.48
CA LYS A 40 -16.86 3.77 -13.19
C LYS A 40 -15.52 4.03 -13.84
N SER A 41 -15.26 5.27 -14.24
CA SER A 41 -14.00 5.69 -14.86
C SER A 41 -13.01 6.29 -13.86
N GLU A 42 -13.43 6.55 -12.63
CA GLU A 42 -12.59 7.12 -11.59
C GLU A 42 -11.54 6.12 -11.14
N LYS A 43 -10.27 6.51 -11.24
CA LYS A 43 -9.15 5.71 -10.75
C LYS A 43 -9.10 5.77 -9.22
N ILE A 44 -9.22 4.61 -8.58
CA ILE A 44 -9.14 4.49 -7.13
C ILE A 44 -7.69 4.28 -6.69
N ARG A 45 -6.93 3.53 -7.49
CA ARG A 45 -5.52 3.20 -7.25
C ARG A 45 -4.78 3.29 -8.57
N GLU A 46 -3.55 3.79 -8.52
CA GLU A 46 -2.66 3.86 -9.67
C GLU A 46 -1.22 3.56 -9.24
N LEU A 47 -0.53 2.78 -10.06
CA LEU A 47 0.87 2.40 -9.85
C LEU A 47 1.60 2.46 -11.18
N SER A 48 2.69 3.21 -11.23
CA SER A 48 3.58 3.27 -12.39
C SER A 48 4.93 2.69 -12.02
N LYS A 49 5.44 1.78 -12.86
CA LYS A 49 6.79 1.24 -12.73
C LYS A 49 7.33 0.80 -14.09
N GLN A 50 8.64 0.58 -14.16
CA GLN A 50 9.28 -0.01 -15.32
C GLN A 50 9.48 -1.51 -15.09
N ILE A 51 9.17 -2.32 -16.09
CA ILE A 51 9.30 -3.78 -16.03
C ILE A 51 10.01 -4.31 -17.29
N SER A 52 10.51 -5.54 -17.19
CA SER A 52 10.99 -6.30 -18.35
C SER A 52 10.36 -7.68 -18.34
N VAL A 53 10.01 -8.19 -19.50
CA VAL A 53 9.35 -9.49 -19.67
C VAL A 53 10.18 -10.38 -20.58
N ALA A 54 10.63 -11.51 -20.03
CA ALA A 54 11.46 -12.47 -20.78
C ALA A 54 10.71 -13.05 -22.00
N PRO A 55 11.44 -13.52 -23.01
CA PRO A 55 10.84 -14.20 -24.17
C PRO A 55 10.08 -15.45 -23.76
N ARG A 56 8.94 -15.72 -24.38
CA ARG A 56 8.13 -16.93 -24.17
C ARG A 56 7.91 -17.26 -22.71
N SER A 57 7.67 -16.23 -21.89
CA SER A 57 7.53 -16.36 -20.45
C SER A 57 6.16 -15.93 -19.96
N GLN A 58 5.80 -16.49 -18.82
CA GLN A 58 4.65 -16.09 -18.04
C GLN A 58 5.09 -15.89 -16.59
N PHE A 59 4.63 -14.82 -15.95
CA PHE A 59 4.92 -14.56 -14.55
C PHE A 59 3.75 -13.88 -13.85
N GLU A 60 3.70 -13.97 -12.54
CA GLU A 60 2.76 -13.21 -11.71
C GLU A 60 3.39 -11.89 -11.31
N LEU A 61 2.77 -10.79 -11.70
CA LEU A 61 3.17 -9.44 -11.35
C LEU A 61 2.41 -9.01 -10.10
N PRO A 62 3.10 -8.79 -8.98
CA PRO A 62 2.45 -8.21 -7.80
C PRO A 62 2.22 -6.71 -8.01
N ILE A 63 0.99 -6.29 -7.77
CA ILE A 63 0.54 -4.89 -7.85
C ILE A 63 0.01 -4.54 -6.46
N SER A 64 0.88 -3.96 -5.65
CA SER A 64 0.57 -3.53 -4.29
C SER A 64 0.50 -2.00 -4.21
N TRP A 65 -0.40 -1.51 -3.42
CA TRP A 65 -0.54 -0.08 -3.07
C TRP A 65 -0.27 0.16 -1.59
N ASN A 66 0.56 -0.70 -0.97
CA ASN A 66 0.91 -0.64 0.45
C ASN A 66 -0.34 -0.66 1.35
N ASP A 67 -0.48 0.29 2.26
CA ASP A 67 -1.46 0.28 3.36
C ASP A 67 -2.91 0.52 2.93
N GLU A 68 -3.16 0.76 1.65
CA GLU A 68 -4.48 1.09 1.15
C GLU A 68 -5.22 -0.14 0.64
N ALA A 69 -6.07 -0.69 1.49
CA ALA A 69 -6.94 -1.80 1.13
C ALA A 69 -8.06 -1.38 0.17
N LEU A 70 -8.37 -2.26 -0.77
CA LEU A 70 -9.63 -2.19 -1.53
C LEU A 70 -10.73 -2.81 -0.67
N LYS A 71 -11.84 -2.10 -0.52
CA LYS A 71 -13.03 -2.62 0.14
C LYS A 71 -13.69 -3.70 -0.72
N LYS A 72 -14.49 -4.55 -0.09
CA LYS A 72 -15.28 -5.57 -0.79
C LYS A 72 -16.09 -4.96 -1.95
N GLY A 73 -16.04 -5.61 -3.11
CA GLY A 73 -16.76 -5.15 -4.30
C GLY A 73 -16.17 -5.65 -5.61
N LEU A 74 -16.80 -5.24 -6.72
CA LEU A 74 -16.36 -5.55 -8.07
C LEU A 74 -15.54 -4.40 -8.64
N TYR A 75 -14.38 -4.75 -9.18
CA TYR A 75 -13.36 -3.83 -9.69
C TYR A 75 -12.89 -4.26 -11.07
N GLU A 76 -12.22 -3.35 -11.76
CA GLU A 76 -11.50 -3.60 -12.99
C GLU A 76 -10.05 -3.12 -12.83
N LEU A 77 -9.10 -4.01 -13.07
CA LEU A 77 -7.69 -3.69 -13.21
C LEU A 77 -7.41 -3.42 -14.67
N THR A 78 -6.82 -2.27 -14.96
CA THR A 78 -6.26 -1.93 -16.27
C THR A 78 -4.76 -1.80 -16.13
N ILE A 79 -4.01 -2.51 -16.99
CA ILE A 79 -2.55 -2.41 -17.10
C ILE A 79 -2.25 -1.90 -18.50
N GLN A 80 -1.59 -0.75 -18.56
CA GLN A 80 -1.08 -0.15 -19.79
C GLN A 80 0.43 -0.37 -19.83
N LEU A 81 0.91 -0.90 -20.93
CA LEU A 81 2.34 -1.11 -21.18
C LEU A 81 2.73 -0.29 -22.41
N GLU A 82 3.88 0.34 -22.37
CA GLU A 82 4.48 1.06 -23.50
C GLU A 82 5.96 0.70 -23.62
N ASP A 83 6.40 0.31 -24.82
CA ASP A 83 7.82 0.06 -25.09
C ASP A 83 8.56 1.34 -25.48
N GLN A 84 9.88 1.22 -25.67
CA GLN A 84 10.75 2.33 -26.09
C GLN A 84 10.40 2.91 -27.47
N ASN A 85 9.73 2.14 -28.30
CA ASN A 85 9.30 2.55 -29.65
C ASN A 85 7.90 3.17 -29.65
N GLY A 86 7.29 3.34 -28.48
CA GLY A 86 5.95 3.91 -28.33
C GLY A 86 4.81 2.94 -28.62
N LYS A 87 5.10 1.63 -28.82
CA LYS A 87 4.07 0.60 -28.98
C LYS A 87 3.38 0.34 -27.65
N LYS A 88 2.05 0.32 -27.68
CA LYS A 88 1.21 0.23 -26.48
C LYS A 88 0.39 -1.05 -26.46
N TRP A 89 0.23 -1.59 -25.26
CA TRP A 89 -0.68 -2.69 -24.95
C TRP A 89 -1.54 -2.31 -23.76
N THR A 90 -2.80 -2.69 -23.81
CA THR A 90 -3.73 -2.48 -22.70
C THR A 90 -4.38 -3.82 -22.33
N LEU A 91 -4.19 -4.21 -21.10
CA LEU A 91 -4.79 -5.40 -20.51
C LEU A 91 -5.86 -4.95 -19.51
N LYS A 92 -7.07 -5.48 -19.63
CA LYS A 92 -8.17 -5.20 -18.72
C LYS A 92 -8.72 -6.50 -18.14
N LYS A 93 -8.94 -6.52 -16.84
CA LYS A 93 -9.54 -7.67 -16.18
C LYS A 93 -10.40 -7.25 -15.00
N ALA A 94 -11.65 -7.69 -15.01
CA ALA A 94 -12.51 -7.58 -13.85
C ALA A 94 -12.10 -8.60 -12.77
N PHE A 95 -12.19 -8.20 -11.52
CA PHE A 95 -11.95 -9.04 -10.33
C PHE A 95 -12.87 -8.62 -9.20
N GLU A 96 -13.00 -9.48 -8.20
CA GLU A 96 -13.81 -9.24 -7.03
C GLU A 96 -12.94 -9.29 -5.78
N ILE A 97 -13.12 -8.33 -4.88
CA ILE A 97 -12.62 -8.37 -3.52
C ILE A 97 -13.75 -8.90 -2.64
N LYS A 98 -13.52 -10.04 -2.02
CA LYS A 98 -14.48 -10.69 -1.11
C LYS A 98 -14.29 -10.17 0.32
N GLY A 99 -15.28 -10.43 1.18
CA GLY A 99 -15.20 -10.03 2.59
C GLY A 99 -14.07 -10.72 3.38
N GLU A 100 -13.61 -11.88 2.92
CA GLU A 100 -12.45 -12.58 3.48
C GLU A 100 -11.14 -11.86 3.17
N ASP A 101 -10.98 -11.35 1.94
CA ASP A 101 -9.82 -10.59 1.51
C ASP A 101 -9.71 -9.25 2.28
N GLU A 102 -10.85 -8.61 2.54
CA GLU A 102 -10.93 -7.38 3.35
C GLU A 102 -10.48 -7.63 4.80
N LYS A 103 -10.91 -8.71 5.42
CA LYS A 103 -10.50 -9.09 6.78
C LYS A 103 -9.00 -9.38 6.88
N LEU A 104 -8.44 -10.11 5.93
CA LEU A 104 -7.00 -10.41 5.89
C LEU A 104 -6.18 -9.11 5.82
N ASN A 105 -6.63 -8.14 5.05
CA ASN A 105 -5.95 -6.86 4.98
C ASN A 105 -6.07 -6.05 6.28
N ASP A 106 -7.24 -6.05 6.93
CA ASP A 106 -7.44 -5.39 8.23
C ASP A 106 -6.56 -5.99 9.33
N GLU A 107 -6.31 -7.28 9.30
CA GLU A 107 -5.38 -7.95 10.21
C GLU A 107 -3.94 -7.57 9.92
N ALA A 108 -3.52 -7.56 8.65
CA ALA A 108 -2.20 -7.17 8.22
C ALA A 108 -1.86 -5.72 8.61
N VAL A 109 -2.78 -4.80 8.37
CA VAL A 109 -2.64 -3.38 8.75
C VAL A 109 -2.53 -3.19 10.27
N LYS A 110 -3.21 -4.01 11.06
CA LYS A 110 -3.08 -3.97 12.53
C LYS A 110 -1.67 -4.37 13.01
N VAL A 111 -1.03 -5.33 12.35
CA VAL A 111 0.33 -5.79 12.69
C VAL A 111 1.37 -4.73 12.34
N THR A 112 1.15 -3.98 11.26
CA THR A 112 2.13 -3.00 10.74
C THR A 112 1.95 -1.58 11.27
N ARG A 113 0.82 -1.24 11.88
CA ARG A 113 0.69 0.05 12.58
C ARG A 113 1.55 0.01 13.84
N PRO A 114 2.60 0.85 13.95
CA PRO A 114 3.30 1.00 15.22
C PRO A 114 2.25 1.36 16.28
N ALA A 115 2.29 0.67 17.41
CA ALA A 115 1.43 0.98 18.53
C ALA A 115 1.48 2.49 18.76
N SER A 116 0.33 3.14 18.75
CA SER A 116 0.25 4.59 18.93
C SER A 116 1.01 4.94 20.19
N ASN A 117 2.08 5.73 20.08
CA ASN A 117 2.92 6.15 21.19
C ASN A 117 2.21 7.17 22.10
N ILE A 118 0.88 7.28 22.01
CA ILE A 118 0.07 8.19 22.83
C ILE A 118 0.34 7.95 24.33
N LEU A 119 0.43 6.68 24.75
CA LEU A 119 0.76 6.34 26.13
C LEU A 119 2.15 6.85 26.52
N LEU A 120 3.13 6.72 25.63
CA LEU A 120 4.48 7.24 25.87
C LEU A 120 4.48 8.76 26.00
N TYR A 121 3.76 9.48 25.13
CA TYR A 121 3.66 10.93 25.21
C TYR A 121 2.91 11.40 26.47
N LEU A 122 1.90 10.67 26.94
CA LEU A 122 1.21 10.94 28.19
C LEU A 122 2.14 10.75 29.40
N VAL A 123 2.95 9.69 29.41
CA VAL A 123 3.94 9.45 30.47
C VAL A 123 5.00 10.56 30.48
N ILE A 124 5.56 10.91 29.34
CA ILE A 124 6.56 11.98 29.23
C ILE A 124 5.96 13.31 29.69
N GLY A 125 4.75 13.65 29.25
CA GLY A 125 4.06 14.87 29.66
C GLY A 125 3.81 14.94 31.18
N SER A 126 3.38 13.84 31.82
CA SER A 126 3.19 13.77 33.23
C SER A 126 4.49 13.94 34.02
N CYS A 127 5.59 13.35 33.58
CA CYS A 127 6.90 13.51 34.19
C CYS A 127 7.38 14.96 34.13
N ILE A 128 7.20 15.65 33.00
CA ILE A 128 7.56 17.07 32.87
C ILE A 128 6.76 17.94 33.85
N LEU A 129 5.46 17.71 34.00
CA LEU A 129 4.62 18.46 34.96
C LEU A 129 5.07 18.25 36.38
N ILE A 130 5.42 17.03 36.80
CA ILE A 130 5.94 16.72 38.13
C ILE A 130 7.25 17.47 38.38
N ILE A 131 8.17 17.47 37.43
CA ILE A 131 9.45 18.18 37.54
C ILE A 131 9.23 19.67 37.69
N LEU A 132 8.34 20.29 36.94
CA LEU A 132 8.02 21.71 37.02
C LEU A 132 7.40 22.05 38.39
N ALA A 133 6.49 21.20 38.87
CA ALA A 133 5.89 21.38 40.20
C ALA A 133 6.94 21.33 41.34
N LEU A 134 7.91 20.39 41.25
CA LEU A 134 9.01 20.30 42.21
C LEU A 134 9.93 21.52 42.16
N ILE A 135 10.25 22.02 40.96
CA ILE A 135 11.07 23.24 40.81
C ILE A 135 10.37 24.43 41.46
N ILE A 136 9.06 24.64 41.18
CA ILE A 136 8.28 25.73 41.77
C ILE A 136 8.23 25.59 43.31
N TYR A 137 8.05 24.38 43.82
CA TYR A 137 8.03 24.11 45.23
C TYR A 137 9.37 24.47 45.91
N ILE A 138 10.49 24.06 45.31
CA ILE A 138 11.85 24.37 45.81
C ILE A 138 12.11 25.88 45.80
N LEU A 139 11.71 26.58 44.73
CA LEU A 139 11.87 28.03 44.64
C LEU A 139 11.07 28.76 45.73
N LYS A 140 9.83 28.31 45.98
CA LYS A 140 8.97 28.85 47.04
C LYS A 140 9.53 28.62 48.46
N LEU A 141 10.12 27.43 48.68
CA LEU A 141 10.79 27.15 49.95
C LEU A 141 12.03 28.03 50.15
N ARG A 142 12.77 28.33 49.09
CA ARG A 142 13.93 29.23 49.16
C ARG A 142 13.53 30.67 49.46
N GLN A 143 12.45 31.17 48.86
CA GLN A 143 11.94 32.51 49.12
C GLN A 143 11.42 32.66 50.54
N ASN A 144 10.90 31.61 51.15
CA ASN A 144 10.36 31.64 52.53
C ASN A 144 11.43 31.55 53.64
N LYS A 145 12.69 31.28 53.27
CA LYS A 145 13.84 31.20 54.16
C LYS A 145 14.76 32.43 54.11
N SER A 146 14.46 33.39 53.26
CA SER A 146 15.13 34.69 53.15
C SER A 146 14.30 35.78 53.80
#